data_780e8ad650533067f46a64e24a662095
#
_entry.id   780e8ad650533067f46a64e24a662095
#
_cell.length_a   1.000
_cell.length_b   1.000
_cell.length_c   1.000
_cell.angle_alpha   90.00
_cell.angle_beta   90.00
_cell.angle_gamma   90.00
#
_symmetry.space_group_name_H-M   'P 1'
#
loop_
_entity.id
_entity.type
_entity.pdbx_description
1 polymer ?
#
loop_
_entity_poly.entity_id
_entity_poly.type
_entity_poly.pdbx_seq_one_letter_code
_entity_poly.pdbx_strand_id
1 'polypeptide(L)'
;MRAILLLLASLTLTTALPCVAHAGEPVLIGPDDGPQGRPQIVIDKLVVPPNMPEYKRVSRVLEKALKHEAHRVEWGAGRGSRITYRFYLEQLDLSVEHGVLKVRCTALGRLPKGKTARSKLEFGGDPKDPRKVIDHVLTIVARGVLARLADLERDRRRRK
;
A
#
# COMPACT_ATOMS: atom_id res chain seq x y z
N MET A 1 5.87 -19.20 -72.99
CA MET A 1 5.20 -19.81 -71.85
C MET A 1 5.33 -18.90 -70.70
N ARG A 2 4.23 -18.36 -70.19
CA ARG A 2 4.18 -17.22 -69.19
C ARG A 2 4.11 -17.81 -67.79
N ALA A 3 5.07 -17.51 -66.98
CA ALA A 3 5.05 -17.79 -65.54
C ALA A 3 4.47 -16.59 -64.77
N ILE A 4 3.37 -16.82 -64.10
CA ILE A 4 2.68 -15.83 -63.25
C ILE A 4 3.26 -15.93 -61.83
N LEU A 5 3.88 -14.84 -61.38
CA LEU A 5 4.43 -14.69 -60.01
C LEU A 5 3.32 -14.13 -59.12
N LEU A 6 2.76 -14.93 -58.20
CA LEU A 6 1.81 -14.51 -57.21
C LEU A 6 2.58 -14.04 -55.95
N LEU A 7 2.54 -12.72 -55.71
CA LEU A 7 3.05 -12.08 -54.51
C LEU A 7 1.97 -12.14 -53.42
N LEU A 8 2.14 -13.00 -52.42
CA LEU A 8 1.34 -13.02 -51.20
C LEU A 8 1.91 -12.00 -50.22
N ALA A 9 1.24 -10.87 -50.09
CA ALA A 9 1.54 -9.87 -49.04
C ALA A 9 0.91 -10.32 -47.74
N SER A 10 1.75 -10.77 -46.79
CA SER A 10 1.33 -11.09 -45.40
C SER A 10 1.22 -9.81 -44.59
N LEU A 11 0.00 -9.39 -44.33
CA LEU A 11 -0.32 -8.26 -43.45
C LEU A 11 -0.29 -8.75 -42.02
N THR A 12 0.82 -8.54 -41.30
CA THR A 12 0.92 -8.79 -39.84
C THR A 12 0.27 -7.66 -39.08
N LEU A 13 -0.95 -7.91 -38.63
CA LEU A 13 -1.69 -7.01 -37.75
C LEU A 13 -1.11 -7.11 -36.33
N THR A 14 -0.25 -6.17 -35.97
CA THR A 14 0.31 -6.05 -34.60
C THR A 14 -0.75 -5.40 -33.71
N THR A 15 -1.53 -6.22 -33.01
CA THR A 15 -2.44 -5.72 -31.96
C THR A 15 -1.61 -5.32 -30.74
N ALA A 16 -1.36 -4.03 -30.60
CA ALA A 16 -0.87 -3.44 -29.38
C ALA A 16 -1.95 -3.55 -28.30
N LEU A 17 -1.77 -4.44 -27.33
CA LEU A 17 -2.61 -4.49 -26.14
C LEU A 17 -2.34 -3.23 -25.30
N PRO A 18 -3.36 -2.39 -25.02
CA PRO A 18 -3.19 -1.29 -24.09
C PRO A 18 -2.92 -1.87 -22.71
N CYS A 19 -1.75 -1.56 -22.16
CA CYS A 19 -1.44 -1.77 -20.75
C CYS A 19 -2.40 -0.89 -19.92
N VAL A 20 -3.52 -1.47 -19.49
CA VAL A 20 -4.44 -0.82 -18.57
C VAL A 20 -3.72 -0.73 -17.23
N ALA A 21 -3.08 0.41 -17.01
CA ALA A 21 -2.65 0.78 -15.67
C ALA A 21 -3.92 0.87 -14.82
N HIS A 22 -4.15 -0.14 -13.98
CA HIS A 22 -5.17 -0.07 -12.94
C HIS A 22 -4.74 1.05 -11.98
N ALA A 23 -5.20 2.26 -12.29
CA ALA A 23 -5.24 3.34 -11.32
C ALA A 23 -6.18 2.85 -10.23
N GLY A 24 -5.62 2.38 -9.11
CA GLY A 24 -6.39 1.93 -7.97
C GLY A 24 -7.36 3.05 -7.59
N GLU A 25 -8.66 2.78 -7.66
CA GLU A 25 -9.68 3.71 -7.22
C GLU A 25 -9.40 4.14 -5.78
N PRO A 26 -9.60 5.42 -5.42
CA PRO A 26 -9.44 5.87 -4.06
C PRO A 26 -10.40 5.08 -3.16
N VAL A 27 -9.83 4.32 -2.22
CA VAL A 27 -10.65 3.59 -1.25
C VAL A 27 -11.23 4.61 -0.29
N LEU A 28 -12.49 4.96 -0.50
CA LEU A 28 -13.24 5.76 0.44
C LEU A 28 -13.48 4.92 1.70
N ILE A 29 -12.80 5.29 2.77
CA ILE A 29 -13.21 4.88 4.11
C ILE A 29 -14.51 5.66 4.34
N GLY A 30 -15.66 4.93 4.29
CA GLY A 30 -16.99 5.53 4.41
C GLY A 30 -17.10 6.48 5.61
N PRO A 31 -18.17 7.29 5.68
CA PRO A 31 -18.45 8.10 6.85
C PRO A 31 -18.75 7.15 8.01
N ASP A 32 -17.70 6.68 8.66
CA ASP A 32 -17.85 6.04 9.95
C ASP A 32 -18.33 7.13 10.91
N ASP A 33 -19.38 6.82 11.67
CA ASP A 33 -19.85 7.56 12.83
C ASP A 33 -18.79 7.51 13.95
N GLY A 34 -17.55 7.86 13.58
CA GLY A 34 -16.41 7.97 14.49
C GLY A 34 -16.72 9.00 15.56
N PRO A 35 -16.16 8.87 16.76
CA PRO A 35 -16.44 9.73 17.92
C PRO A 35 -16.37 11.18 17.48
N GLN A 36 -17.37 11.96 17.90
CA GLN A 36 -17.56 13.37 17.57
C GLN A 36 -16.23 14.13 17.69
N GLY A 37 -15.75 14.67 16.57
CA GLY A 37 -14.52 15.48 16.56
C GLY A 37 -13.34 14.93 15.75
N ARG A 38 -13.41 13.74 15.16
CA ARG A 38 -12.30 13.18 14.36
C ARG A 38 -12.36 13.60 12.90
N PRO A 39 -11.19 13.75 12.24
CA PRO A 39 -11.12 14.02 10.80
C PRO A 39 -11.50 12.78 9.99
N GLN A 40 -11.95 13.00 8.76
CA GLN A 40 -12.11 11.94 7.78
C GLN A 40 -10.72 11.56 7.22
N ILE A 41 -10.35 10.29 7.37
CA ILE A 41 -9.07 9.79 6.87
C ILE A 41 -9.30 8.99 5.59
N VAL A 42 -8.56 9.31 4.52
CA VAL A 42 -8.74 8.71 3.19
C VAL A 42 -7.40 8.18 2.68
N ILE A 43 -7.40 6.93 2.26
CA ILE A 43 -6.28 6.33 1.51
C ILE A 43 -6.47 6.68 0.04
N ASP A 44 -5.67 7.62 -0.48
CA ASP A 44 -5.68 8.02 -1.89
C ASP A 44 -5.13 6.91 -2.79
N LYS A 45 -4.07 6.25 -2.33
CA LYS A 45 -3.43 5.17 -3.07
C LYS A 45 -2.76 4.17 -2.12
N LEU A 46 -3.03 2.88 -2.35
CA LEU A 46 -2.30 1.77 -1.77
C LEU A 46 -1.53 1.06 -2.88
N VAL A 47 -0.21 1.02 -2.77
CA VAL A 47 0.66 0.36 -3.74
C VAL A 47 1.37 -0.80 -3.08
N VAL A 48 1.14 -1.99 -3.60
CA VAL A 48 1.85 -3.22 -3.26
C VAL A 48 2.52 -3.72 -4.54
N PRO A 49 3.79 -4.12 -4.54
CA PRO A 49 4.44 -4.64 -5.74
C PRO A 49 3.71 -5.88 -6.28
N PRO A 50 3.38 -5.95 -7.59
CA PRO A 50 2.59 -7.03 -8.16
C PRO A 50 3.33 -8.38 -8.19
N ASN A 51 4.67 -8.35 -8.17
CA ASN A 51 5.54 -9.52 -8.14
C ASN A 51 5.70 -10.14 -6.74
N MET A 52 5.03 -9.56 -5.74
CA MET A 52 5.11 -10.03 -4.36
C MET A 52 4.31 -11.34 -4.18
N PRO A 53 4.84 -12.31 -3.43
CA PRO A 53 4.10 -13.52 -3.09
C PRO A 53 2.77 -13.18 -2.40
N GLU A 54 1.71 -13.92 -2.74
CA GLU A 54 0.36 -13.70 -2.17
C GLU A 54 -0.16 -12.25 -2.28
N TYR A 55 0.22 -11.51 -3.34
CA TYR A 55 -0.11 -10.09 -3.56
C TYR A 55 -1.53 -9.70 -3.13
N LYS A 56 -2.56 -10.45 -3.61
CA LYS A 56 -3.97 -10.16 -3.30
C LYS A 56 -4.30 -10.28 -1.82
N ARG A 57 -3.63 -11.20 -1.11
CA ARG A 57 -3.81 -11.39 0.33
C ARG A 57 -3.11 -10.26 1.10
N VAL A 58 -1.85 -10.00 0.78
CA VAL A 58 -1.06 -8.92 1.39
C VAL A 58 -1.77 -7.58 1.24
N SER A 59 -2.29 -7.27 0.06
CA SER A 59 -3.04 -6.03 -0.20
C SER A 59 -4.28 -5.91 0.71
N ARG A 60 -5.07 -6.99 0.84
CA ARG A 60 -6.27 -6.99 1.71
C ARG A 60 -5.93 -6.84 3.19
N VAL A 61 -4.91 -7.56 3.66
CA VAL A 61 -4.45 -7.46 5.06
C VAL A 61 -3.97 -6.05 5.36
N LEU A 62 -3.17 -5.49 4.46
CA LEU A 62 -2.62 -4.15 4.61
C LEU A 62 -3.72 -3.07 4.57
N GLU A 63 -4.69 -3.19 3.66
CA GLU A 63 -5.84 -2.28 3.61
C GLU A 63 -6.64 -2.30 4.91
N LYS A 64 -6.94 -3.50 5.44
CA LYS A 64 -7.63 -3.67 6.72
C LYS A 64 -6.83 -3.06 7.88
N ALA A 65 -5.53 -3.33 7.94
CA ALA A 65 -4.64 -2.79 8.97
C ALA A 65 -4.59 -1.25 8.90
N LEU A 66 -4.44 -0.68 7.71
CA LEU A 66 -4.41 0.77 7.51
C LEU A 66 -5.73 1.44 7.91
N LYS A 67 -6.88 0.87 7.54
CA LYS A 67 -8.19 1.37 7.97
C LYS A 67 -8.30 1.37 9.50
N HIS A 68 -7.97 0.26 10.13
CA HIS A 68 -8.03 0.12 11.59
C HIS A 68 -7.10 1.10 12.31
N GLU A 69 -5.83 1.15 11.94
CA GLU A 69 -4.84 1.99 12.60
C GLU A 69 -5.06 3.49 12.32
N ALA A 70 -5.62 3.88 11.15
CA ALA A 70 -5.94 5.25 10.83
C ALA A 70 -6.95 5.87 11.82
N HIS A 71 -7.89 5.07 12.32
CA HIS A 71 -8.86 5.51 13.34
C HIS A 71 -8.27 5.57 14.75
N ARG A 72 -7.17 4.89 15.03
CA ARG A 72 -6.54 4.86 16.37
C ARG A 72 -5.56 5.99 16.58
N VAL A 73 -5.03 6.54 15.51
CA VAL A 73 -4.01 7.59 15.55
C VAL A 73 -4.65 8.97 15.70
N GLU A 74 -4.06 9.82 16.54
CA GLU A 74 -4.47 11.21 16.69
C GLU A 74 -3.83 12.10 15.62
N TRP A 75 -4.61 12.60 14.71
CA TRP A 75 -4.15 13.42 13.58
C TRP A 75 -4.05 14.93 13.89
N GLY A 76 -4.49 15.35 15.06
CA GLY A 76 -4.49 16.77 15.46
C GLY A 76 -5.41 17.63 14.59
N ALA A 77 -6.43 17.01 13.99
CA ALA A 77 -7.41 17.65 13.14
C ALA A 77 -8.81 17.42 13.71
N GLY A 78 -9.64 18.45 13.68
CA GLY A 78 -11.02 18.39 14.16
C GLY A 78 -12.00 17.89 13.10
N ARG A 79 -13.27 17.82 13.51
CA ARG A 79 -14.41 17.47 12.65
C ARG A 79 -14.45 18.31 11.38
N GLY A 80 -14.82 17.69 10.26
CA GLY A 80 -14.88 18.34 8.95
C GLY A 80 -13.55 18.45 8.21
N SER A 81 -12.43 18.11 8.86
CA SER A 81 -11.14 18.02 8.18
C SER A 81 -11.00 16.69 7.44
N ARG A 82 -10.53 16.75 6.19
CA ARG A 82 -10.17 15.57 5.41
C ARG A 82 -8.66 15.44 5.32
N ILE A 83 -8.13 14.29 5.69
CA ILE A 83 -6.70 13.95 5.59
C ILE A 83 -6.55 12.83 4.59
N THR A 84 -5.78 13.08 3.55
CA THR A 84 -5.51 12.13 2.49
C THR A 84 -4.06 11.69 2.56
N TYR A 85 -3.78 10.42 2.35
CA TYR A 85 -2.40 9.90 2.28
C TYR A 85 -2.29 8.77 1.27
N ARG A 86 -1.04 8.53 0.83
CA ARG A 86 -0.67 7.39 -0.02
C ARG A 86 0.22 6.45 0.77
N PHE A 87 0.06 5.17 0.53
CA PHE A 87 0.86 4.14 1.18
C PHE A 87 1.50 3.22 0.15
N TYR A 88 2.78 2.94 0.34
CA TYR A 88 3.60 2.12 -0.54
C TYR A 88 4.28 1.04 0.30
N LEU A 89 4.01 -0.22 -0.01
CA LEU A 89 4.81 -1.33 0.48
C LEU A 89 6.02 -1.47 -0.45
N GLU A 90 7.22 -1.12 0.03
CA GLU A 90 8.42 -1.12 -0.81
C GLU A 90 9.07 -2.50 -0.87
N GLN A 91 9.06 -3.22 0.27
CA GLN A 91 9.75 -4.49 0.42
C GLN A 91 9.02 -5.40 1.40
N LEU A 92 8.93 -6.69 1.08
CA LEU A 92 8.51 -7.74 1.98
C LEU A 92 9.29 -9.01 1.62
N ASP A 93 10.35 -9.28 2.37
CA ASP A 93 11.22 -10.44 2.17
C ASP A 93 11.00 -11.45 3.28
N LEU A 94 11.07 -12.71 2.89
CA LEU A 94 10.99 -13.85 3.81
C LEU A 94 12.25 -14.71 3.63
N SER A 95 12.88 -15.04 4.74
CA SER A 95 13.97 -16.02 4.79
C SER A 95 13.80 -16.92 6.01
N VAL A 96 14.31 -18.14 5.94
CA VAL A 96 14.36 -19.04 7.10
C VAL A 96 15.83 -19.24 7.43
N GLU A 97 16.22 -18.81 8.63
CA GLU A 97 17.59 -18.93 9.13
C GLU A 97 17.58 -19.61 10.49
N HIS A 98 18.36 -20.68 10.63
CA HIS A 98 18.46 -21.45 11.87
C HIS A 98 17.09 -21.93 12.44
N GLY A 99 16.14 -22.27 11.56
CA GLY A 99 14.81 -22.70 11.97
C GLY A 99 13.86 -21.57 12.39
N VAL A 100 14.26 -20.29 12.23
CA VAL A 100 13.43 -19.12 12.50
C VAL A 100 13.05 -18.44 11.19
N LEU A 101 11.76 -18.18 11.01
CA LEU A 101 11.28 -17.36 9.90
C LEU A 101 11.62 -15.88 10.17
N LYS A 102 12.42 -15.28 9.30
CA LYS A 102 12.66 -13.84 9.31
C LYS A 102 11.82 -13.14 8.24
N VAL A 103 11.10 -12.13 8.65
CA VAL A 103 10.29 -11.29 7.77
C VAL A 103 10.83 -9.87 7.83
N ARG A 104 11.33 -9.38 6.70
CA ARG A 104 11.80 -7.99 6.56
C ARG A 104 10.78 -7.20 5.76
N CYS A 105 10.29 -6.12 6.32
CA CYS A 105 9.27 -5.29 5.69
C CYS A 105 9.69 -3.82 5.72
N THR A 106 9.53 -3.15 4.58
CA THR A 106 9.74 -1.71 4.45
C THR A 106 8.53 -1.08 3.77
N ALA A 107 7.99 -0.03 4.38
CA ALA A 107 6.88 0.71 3.81
C ALA A 107 7.07 2.22 3.96
N LEU A 108 6.43 2.96 3.05
CA LEU A 108 6.47 4.41 2.95
C LEU A 108 5.04 4.96 2.93
N GLY A 109 4.77 5.94 3.78
CA GLY A 109 3.57 6.77 3.72
C GLY A 109 3.90 8.17 3.21
N ARG A 110 2.98 8.78 2.46
CA ARG A 110 3.17 10.13 1.91
C ARG A 110 1.91 10.98 2.06
N LEU A 111 2.07 12.17 2.63
CA LEU A 111 1.04 13.20 2.67
C LEU A 111 1.04 14.04 1.36
N PRO A 112 -0.08 14.71 1.01
CA PRO A 112 -0.20 15.45 -0.25
C PRO A 112 0.88 16.50 -0.48
N LYS A 113 1.40 17.13 0.58
CA LYS A 113 2.43 18.17 0.49
C LYS A 113 3.89 17.65 0.52
N GLY A 114 4.09 16.40 0.10
CA GLY A 114 5.42 15.81 -0.07
C GLY A 114 6.08 15.28 1.21
N LYS A 115 5.50 15.48 2.39
CA LYS A 115 6.03 14.89 3.63
C LYS A 115 5.84 13.38 3.62
N THR A 116 6.90 12.66 3.98
CA THR A 116 6.95 11.20 3.96
C THR A 116 7.30 10.64 5.33
N ALA A 117 6.76 9.45 5.61
CA ALA A 117 7.12 8.65 6.77
C ALA A 117 7.52 7.25 6.29
N ARG A 118 8.64 6.74 6.74
CA ARG A 118 9.13 5.40 6.39
C ARG A 118 9.19 4.55 7.64
N SER A 119 8.76 3.30 7.53
CA SER A 119 8.91 2.28 8.55
C SER A 119 9.66 1.08 7.97
N LYS A 120 10.67 0.61 8.68
CA LYS A 120 11.41 -0.62 8.37
C LYS A 120 11.37 -1.50 9.60
N LEU A 121 10.99 -2.76 9.41
CA LEU A 121 10.89 -3.75 10.46
C LEU A 121 11.51 -5.06 9.98
N GLU A 122 12.28 -5.70 10.85
CA GLU A 122 12.68 -7.10 10.74
C GLU A 122 12.13 -7.83 11.95
N PHE A 123 11.42 -8.92 11.72
CA PHE A 123 10.75 -9.68 12.78
C PHE A 123 10.97 -11.17 12.59
N GLY A 124 11.28 -11.87 13.69
CA GLY A 124 11.43 -13.32 13.74
C GLY A 124 10.15 -13.99 14.21
N GLY A 125 9.82 -15.14 13.63
CA GLY A 125 8.64 -15.91 14.02
C GLY A 125 8.76 -17.40 13.72
N ASP A 126 7.68 -18.14 14.02
CA ASP A 126 7.60 -19.56 13.76
C ASP A 126 7.44 -19.83 12.26
N PRO A 127 8.33 -20.60 11.62
CA PRO A 127 8.22 -20.95 10.21
C PRO A 127 6.99 -21.83 9.89
N LYS A 128 6.35 -22.44 10.90
CA LYS A 128 5.12 -23.22 10.72
C LYS A 128 3.91 -22.35 10.42
N ASP A 129 3.92 -21.08 10.85
CA ASP A 129 2.80 -20.14 10.69
C ASP A 129 3.24 -18.84 9.96
N PRO A 130 3.81 -18.90 8.75
CA PRO A 130 4.37 -17.74 8.07
C PRO A 130 3.33 -16.64 7.80
N ARG A 131 2.07 -17.03 7.57
CA ARG A 131 0.98 -16.08 7.33
C ARG A 131 0.69 -15.19 8.53
N LYS A 132 0.66 -15.76 9.73
CA LYS A 132 0.47 -14.98 10.96
C LYS A 132 1.61 -13.99 11.19
N VAL A 133 2.84 -14.44 10.95
CA VAL A 133 4.02 -13.57 11.10
C VAL A 133 3.95 -12.40 10.13
N ILE A 134 3.62 -12.66 8.86
CA ILE A 134 3.46 -11.63 7.84
C ILE A 134 2.36 -10.64 8.24
N ASP A 135 1.18 -11.11 8.63
CA ASP A 135 0.05 -10.27 9.02
C ASP A 135 0.39 -9.37 10.21
N HIS A 136 1.11 -9.92 11.18
CA HIS A 136 1.58 -9.17 12.33
C HIS A 136 2.57 -8.06 11.92
N VAL A 137 3.56 -8.40 11.09
CA VAL A 137 4.55 -7.45 10.56
C VAL A 137 3.88 -6.33 9.77
N LEU A 138 2.95 -6.66 8.88
CA LEU A 138 2.21 -5.67 8.09
C LEU A 138 1.41 -4.71 8.99
N THR A 139 0.80 -5.23 10.06
CA THR A 139 0.06 -4.42 11.04
C THR A 139 0.98 -3.45 11.79
N ILE A 140 2.14 -3.93 12.26
CA ILE A 140 3.11 -3.08 12.98
C ILE A 140 3.65 -1.99 12.05
N VAL A 141 4.01 -2.34 10.82
CA VAL A 141 4.55 -1.39 9.84
C VAL A 141 3.50 -0.35 9.45
N ALA A 142 2.24 -0.76 9.23
CA ALA A 142 1.12 0.16 8.97
C ALA A 142 0.94 1.15 10.12
N ARG A 143 0.92 0.67 11.38
CA ARG A 143 0.85 1.51 12.59
C ARG A 143 2.01 2.50 12.66
N GLY A 144 3.24 2.03 12.46
CA GLY A 144 4.43 2.87 12.52
C GLY A 144 4.44 3.99 11.48
N VAL A 145 4.02 3.69 10.25
CA VAL A 145 3.89 4.70 9.19
C VAL A 145 2.80 5.72 9.53
N LEU A 146 1.61 5.25 9.94
CA LEU A 146 0.47 6.14 10.24
C LEU A 146 0.74 7.03 11.44
N ALA A 147 1.34 6.51 12.51
CA ALA A 147 1.74 7.33 13.66
C ALA A 147 2.66 8.48 13.25
N ARG A 148 3.69 8.19 12.45
CA ARG A 148 4.60 9.22 11.93
C ARG A 148 3.93 10.20 10.97
N LEU A 149 3.03 9.76 10.11
CA LEU A 149 2.26 10.66 9.24
C LEU A 149 1.39 11.61 10.06
N ALA A 150 0.78 11.11 11.14
CA ALA A 150 -0.02 11.93 12.03
C ALA A 150 0.83 12.95 12.79
N ASP A 151 2.03 12.59 13.24
CA ASP A 151 2.99 13.54 13.83
C ASP A 151 3.32 14.67 12.84
N LEU A 152 3.65 14.31 11.60
CA LEU A 152 3.95 15.27 10.54
C LEU A 152 2.76 16.20 10.21
N GLU A 153 1.55 15.69 10.30
CA GLU A 153 0.34 16.50 10.08
C GLU A 153 0.07 17.41 11.27
N ARG A 154 0.24 16.94 12.52
CA ARG A 154 0.15 17.79 13.73
C ARG A 154 1.15 18.94 13.71
N ASP A 155 2.41 18.64 13.39
CA ASP A 155 3.44 19.66 13.27
C ASP A 155 3.15 20.69 12.17
N ARG A 156 2.57 20.24 11.06
CA ARG A 156 2.13 21.14 10.00
C ARG A 156 1.06 22.12 10.45
N ARG A 157 0.12 21.64 11.29
CA ARG A 157 -0.99 22.44 11.80
C ARG A 157 -0.56 23.43 12.86
N ARG A 158 0.42 23.06 13.71
CA ARG A 158 0.97 23.95 14.73
C ARG A 158 1.74 25.15 14.16
N ARG A 159 2.23 25.04 12.92
CA ARG A 159 3.02 26.10 12.24
C ARG A 159 2.16 27.07 11.43
N LYS A 160 0.84 26.87 11.40
CA LYS A 160 -0.12 27.75 10.73
C LYS A 160 -0.80 28.66 11.74
#